data_4742c61b2bc9492d2b4b163a6cac1f42
#
_entry.id   4742c61b2bc9492d2b4b163a6cac1f42
#
_cell.length_a   1.000
_cell.length_b   1.000
_cell.length_c   1.000
_cell.angle_alpha   90.00
_cell.angle_beta   90.00
_cell.angle_gamma   90.00
#
_symmetry.space_group_name_H-M   'P 1'
#
loop_
_entity.id
_entity.type
_entity.pdbx_description
1 polymer ?
#
loop_
_entity_poly.entity_id
_entity_poly.type
_entity_poly.pdbx_seq_one_letter_code
_entity_poly.pdbx_strand_id
1 'polypeptide(L)'
;MIRKFKNSDIDDIMQIWKNVNIEAHNFISKEYWENDYDYVRNILPKAEIYVYVDNNEIIGFIGMNENYIEGIFVDTNSQHRGIGTALLNKVKENGKNLTLSVYQKNTNAINFYKKNDFKITSKSINKATNEIEYTMTWNN
;
A
#
# COMPACT_ATOMS: atom_id res chain seq x y z
N MET A 1 -11.95 -8.66 9.06
CA MET A 1 -11.72 -9.99 8.42
C MET A 1 -10.98 -9.80 7.10
N ILE A 2 -9.93 -10.56 6.89
CA ILE A 2 -9.10 -10.47 5.69
C ILE A 2 -9.46 -11.62 4.74
N ARG A 3 -9.64 -11.31 3.46
CA ARG A 3 -9.88 -12.30 2.42
C ARG A 3 -9.19 -11.90 1.12
N LYS A 4 -9.13 -12.84 0.19
CA LYS A 4 -8.58 -12.56 -1.14
C LYS A 4 -9.50 -11.64 -1.92
N PHE A 5 -8.90 -10.83 -2.78
CA PHE A 5 -9.59 -9.93 -3.70
C PHE A 5 -10.46 -10.70 -4.69
N LYS A 6 -11.62 -10.13 -5.02
CA LYS A 6 -12.50 -10.57 -6.10
C LYS A 6 -12.65 -9.44 -7.12
N ASN A 7 -12.88 -9.75 -8.37
CA ASN A 7 -13.05 -8.74 -9.41
C ASN A 7 -14.13 -7.70 -9.06
N SER A 8 -15.17 -8.11 -8.33
CA SER A 8 -16.23 -7.20 -7.88
C SER A 8 -15.77 -6.17 -6.85
N ASP A 9 -14.58 -6.33 -6.27
CA ASP A 9 -14.03 -5.40 -5.29
C ASP A 9 -13.31 -4.22 -5.94
N ILE A 10 -13.13 -4.22 -7.28
CA ILE A 10 -12.22 -3.27 -7.94
C ILE A 10 -12.59 -1.81 -7.70
N ASP A 11 -13.88 -1.48 -7.74
CA ASP A 11 -14.30 -0.08 -7.53
C ASP A 11 -13.98 0.40 -6.12
N ASP A 12 -14.19 -0.46 -5.13
CA ASP A 12 -13.93 -0.14 -3.73
C ASP A 12 -12.43 0.07 -3.47
N ILE A 13 -11.58 -0.85 -3.95
CA ILE A 13 -10.14 -0.70 -3.72
C ILE A 13 -9.55 0.48 -4.49
N MET A 14 -10.06 0.79 -5.68
CA MET A 14 -9.57 1.94 -6.43
C MET A 14 -9.94 3.25 -5.79
N GLN A 15 -11.11 3.33 -5.15
CA GLN A 15 -11.49 4.51 -4.38
C GLN A 15 -10.55 4.73 -3.20
N ILE A 16 -10.22 3.66 -2.48
CA ILE A 16 -9.26 3.73 -1.36
C ILE A 16 -7.88 4.11 -1.89
N TRP A 17 -7.42 3.47 -2.96
CA TRP A 17 -6.12 3.76 -3.58
C TRP A 17 -5.97 5.26 -3.89
N LYS A 18 -6.98 5.83 -4.55
CA LYS A 18 -6.95 7.24 -4.96
C LYS A 18 -6.94 8.16 -3.75
N ASN A 19 -7.88 7.97 -2.84
CA ASN A 19 -8.05 8.87 -1.69
C ASN A 19 -6.84 8.84 -0.76
N VAL A 20 -6.32 7.65 -0.48
CA VAL A 20 -5.18 7.49 0.43
C VAL A 20 -3.91 8.08 -0.18
N ASN A 21 -3.66 7.84 -1.48
CA ASN A 21 -2.48 8.40 -2.14
C ASN A 21 -2.50 9.93 -2.15
N ILE A 22 -3.64 10.52 -2.50
CA ILE A 22 -3.77 11.98 -2.55
C ILE A 22 -3.52 12.57 -1.15
N GLU A 23 -4.08 11.97 -0.13
CA GLU A 23 -3.96 12.47 1.23
C GLU A 23 -2.57 12.26 1.83
N ALA A 24 -1.97 11.08 1.60
CA ALA A 24 -0.66 10.75 2.16
C ALA A 24 0.50 11.48 1.46
N HIS A 25 0.30 11.91 0.23
CA HIS A 25 1.37 12.45 -0.60
C HIS A 25 1.05 13.88 -1.07
N ASN A 26 0.86 14.80 -0.12
CA ASN A 26 0.53 16.19 -0.43
C ASN A 26 1.65 16.93 -1.19
N PHE A 27 2.85 16.38 -1.23
CA PHE A 27 3.99 16.90 -1.98
C PHE A 27 3.99 16.46 -3.45
N ILE A 28 3.01 15.66 -3.87
CA ILE A 28 2.78 15.23 -5.25
C ILE A 28 1.42 15.77 -5.67
N SER A 29 1.31 16.30 -6.89
CA SER A 29 0.04 16.88 -7.35
C SER A 29 -1.05 15.82 -7.39
N LYS A 30 -2.27 16.23 -7.04
CA LYS A 30 -3.47 15.38 -7.14
C LYS A 30 -3.65 14.82 -8.54
N GLU A 31 -3.31 15.62 -9.55
CA GLU A 31 -3.44 15.25 -10.96
C GLU A 31 -2.58 14.04 -11.32
N TYR A 32 -1.42 13.88 -10.69
CA TYR A 32 -0.58 12.71 -10.91
C TYR A 32 -1.35 11.40 -10.63
N TRP A 33 -2.06 11.37 -9.50
CA TRP A 33 -2.84 10.19 -9.11
C TRP A 33 -4.06 10.02 -10.00
N GLU A 34 -4.73 11.10 -10.35
CA GLU A 34 -5.89 11.07 -11.24
C GLU A 34 -5.52 10.57 -12.63
N ASN A 35 -4.36 10.99 -13.15
CA ASN A 35 -3.87 10.56 -14.46
C ASN A 35 -3.44 9.10 -14.46
N ASP A 36 -2.98 8.58 -13.33
CA ASP A 36 -2.50 7.20 -13.20
C ASP A 36 -3.64 6.21 -12.89
N TYR A 37 -4.82 6.70 -12.56
CA TYR A 37 -5.94 5.91 -12.07
C TYR A 37 -6.33 4.76 -13.01
N ASP A 38 -6.55 5.06 -14.29
CA ASP A 38 -7.02 4.04 -15.23
C ASP A 38 -5.97 2.96 -15.46
N TYR A 39 -4.71 3.36 -15.52
CA TYR A 39 -3.61 2.40 -15.66
C TYR A 39 -3.55 1.46 -14.46
N VAL A 40 -3.59 2.00 -13.25
CA VAL A 40 -3.53 1.20 -12.03
C VAL A 40 -4.76 0.28 -11.94
N ARG A 41 -5.94 0.78 -12.28
CA ARG A 41 -7.16 -0.02 -12.28
C ARG A 41 -7.02 -1.26 -13.17
N ASN A 42 -6.30 -1.14 -14.27
CA ASN A 42 -6.10 -2.25 -15.20
C ASN A 42 -5.04 -3.25 -14.72
N ILE A 43 -3.99 -2.78 -14.05
CA ILE A 43 -2.89 -3.67 -13.63
C ILE A 43 -3.09 -4.27 -12.24
N LEU A 44 -3.75 -3.56 -11.34
CA LEU A 44 -3.87 -3.97 -9.94
C LEU A 44 -4.52 -5.36 -9.77
N PRO A 45 -5.57 -5.72 -10.53
CA PRO A 45 -6.15 -7.06 -10.40
C PRO A 45 -5.21 -8.21 -10.76
N LYS A 46 -4.10 -7.93 -11.42
CA LYS A 46 -3.08 -8.94 -11.76
C LYS A 46 -2.13 -9.23 -10.60
N ALA A 47 -2.12 -8.37 -9.58
CA ALA A 47 -1.35 -8.58 -8.37
C ALA A 47 -2.08 -9.53 -7.43
N GLU A 48 -1.36 -10.05 -6.44
CA GLU A 48 -1.98 -10.78 -5.35
C GLU A 48 -2.47 -9.76 -4.31
N ILE A 49 -3.78 -9.72 -4.07
CA ILE A 49 -4.38 -8.71 -3.21
C ILE A 49 -5.19 -9.38 -2.12
N TYR A 50 -5.00 -8.88 -0.89
CA TYR A 50 -5.88 -9.19 0.25
C TYR A 50 -6.61 -7.93 0.65
N VAL A 51 -7.91 -8.08 0.92
CA VAL A 51 -8.76 -6.97 1.37
C VAL A 51 -9.16 -7.19 2.82
N TYR A 52 -9.29 -6.08 3.56
CA TYR A 52 -9.81 -6.09 4.93
C TYR A 52 -11.27 -5.64 4.88
N VAL A 53 -12.16 -6.50 5.35
CA VAL A 53 -13.61 -6.26 5.32
C VAL A 53 -14.12 -6.07 6.75
N ASP A 54 -14.91 -5.02 6.97
CA ASP A 54 -15.56 -4.73 8.23
C ASP A 54 -16.99 -4.28 7.93
N ASN A 55 -17.99 -4.90 8.57
CA ASN A 55 -19.41 -4.62 8.33
C ASN A 55 -19.78 -4.65 6.85
N ASN A 56 -19.29 -5.66 6.13
CA ASN A 56 -19.51 -5.86 4.69
C ASN A 56 -18.89 -4.76 3.80
N GLU A 57 -18.05 -3.90 4.37
CA GLU A 57 -17.35 -2.87 3.61
C GLU A 57 -15.85 -3.14 3.57
N ILE A 58 -15.24 -2.91 2.41
CA ILE A 58 -13.80 -2.97 2.28
C ILE A 58 -13.22 -1.65 2.81
N ILE A 59 -12.36 -1.73 3.82
CA ILE A 59 -11.75 -0.55 4.45
C ILE A 59 -10.23 -0.52 4.31
N GLY A 60 -9.64 -1.51 3.67
CA GLY A 60 -8.21 -1.52 3.40
C GLY A 60 -7.83 -2.68 2.51
N PHE A 61 -6.63 -2.61 1.94
CA PHE A 61 -6.08 -3.70 1.15
C PHE A 61 -4.56 -3.62 1.08
N ILE A 62 -3.95 -4.76 0.73
CA ILE A 62 -2.52 -4.85 0.45
C ILE A 62 -2.35 -5.55 -0.90
N GLY A 63 -1.50 -4.99 -1.75
CA GLY A 63 -1.16 -5.56 -3.04
C GLY A 63 0.26 -6.09 -3.05
N MET A 64 0.44 -7.30 -3.58
CA MET A 64 1.73 -7.98 -3.63
C MET A 64 2.08 -8.38 -5.06
N ASN A 65 3.37 -8.26 -5.37
CA ASN A 65 3.95 -8.86 -6.57
C ASN A 65 5.14 -9.69 -6.08
N GLU A 66 4.92 -11.00 -5.95
CA GLU A 66 5.89 -11.91 -5.31
C GLU A 66 6.23 -11.44 -3.89
N ASN A 67 7.46 -11.07 -3.61
CA ASN A 67 7.90 -10.58 -2.29
C ASN A 67 7.87 -9.07 -2.16
N TYR A 68 7.45 -8.38 -3.22
CA TYR A 68 7.38 -6.92 -3.24
C TYR A 68 5.97 -6.46 -2.87
N ILE A 69 5.88 -5.60 -1.86
CA ILE A 69 4.62 -4.97 -1.46
C ILE A 69 4.40 -3.76 -2.37
N GLU A 70 3.40 -3.84 -3.24
CA GLU A 70 3.02 -2.73 -4.12
C GLU A 70 2.44 -1.57 -3.31
N GLY A 71 1.74 -1.87 -2.22
CA GLY A 71 1.23 -0.88 -1.30
C GLY A 71 0.29 -1.47 -0.28
N ILE A 72 0.16 -0.75 0.84
CA ILE A 72 -0.84 -1.02 1.87
C ILE A 72 -1.68 0.23 2.00
N PHE A 73 -2.98 0.09 1.84
CA PHE A 73 -3.90 1.22 1.83
C PHE A 73 -5.02 0.97 2.81
N VAL A 74 -5.23 1.91 3.73
CA VAL A 74 -6.32 1.86 4.71
C VAL A 74 -7.15 3.12 4.55
N ASP A 75 -8.46 2.95 4.42
CA ASP A 75 -9.39 4.07 4.32
C ASP A 75 -9.12 5.07 5.43
N THR A 76 -9.13 6.35 5.09
CA THR A 76 -8.77 7.44 6.00
C THR A 76 -9.54 7.40 7.31
N ASN A 77 -10.83 7.08 7.24
CA ASN A 77 -11.69 7.02 8.43
C ASN A 77 -11.46 5.78 9.29
N SER A 78 -10.67 4.84 8.81
CA SER A 78 -10.42 3.56 9.49
C SER A 78 -8.96 3.38 9.93
N GLN A 79 -8.12 4.41 9.77
CA GLN A 79 -6.71 4.35 10.18
C GLN A 79 -6.57 4.34 11.70
N HIS A 80 -5.41 3.89 12.18
CA HIS A 80 -5.06 3.77 13.61
C HIS A 80 -5.91 2.73 14.36
N ARG A 81 -6.42 1.71 13.65
CA ARG A 81 -7.18 0.60 14.22
C ARG A 81 -6.46 -0.76 14.08
N GLY A 82 -5.18 -0.73 13.67
CA GLY A 82 -4.40 -1.95 13.48
C GLY A 82 -4.66 -2.68 12.17
N ILE A 83 -5.41 -2.10 11.26
CA ILE A 83 -5.77 -2.73 9.98
C ILE A 83 -4.54 -2.94 9.09
N GLY A 84 -3.69 -1.92 8.98
CA GLY A 84 -2.44 -2.03 8.22
C GLY A 84 -1.53 -3.12 8.75
N THR A 85 -1.39 -3.21 10.07
CA THR A 85 -0.59 -4.27 10.72
C THR A 85 -1.18 -5.65 10.45
N ALA A 86 -2.51 -5.78 10.50
CA ALA A 86 -3.18 -7.05 10.21
C ALA A 86 -2.93 -7.51 8.76
N LEU A 87 -3.03 -6.58 7.82
CA LEU A 87 -2.76 -6.87 6.41
C LEU A 87 -1.29 -7.28 6.20
N LEU A 88 -0.38 -6.57 6.86
CA LEU A 88 1.05 -6.86 6.77
C LEU A 88 1.37 -8.24 7.37
N ASN A 89 0.77 -8.57 8.51
CA ASN A 89 0.96 -9.87 9.15
C ASN A 89 0.43 -11.00 8.26
N LYS A 90 -0.61 -10.74 7.49
CA LYS A 90 -1.15 -11.74 6.56
C LYS A 90 -0.10 -12.14 5.52
N VAL A 91 0.60 -11.18 4.93
CA VAL A 91 1.62 -11.49 3.91
C VAL A 91 2.90 -12.02 4.54
N LYS A 92 3.20 -11.67 5.80
CA LYS A 92 4.34 -12.23 6.53
C LYS A 92 4.18 -13.72 6.81
N GLU A 93 2.97 -14.25 6.81
CA GLU A 93 2.69 -15.67 7.03
C GLU A 93 3.40 -16.57 6.00
N ASN A 94 3.70 -16.04 4.83
CA ASN A 94 4.40 -16.80 3.79
C ASN A 94 5.86 -17.12 4.14
N GLY A 95 6.39 -16.52 5.20
CA GLY A 95 7.73 -16.79 5.70
C GLY A 95 8.87 -16.27 4.83
N LYS A 96 8.57 -15.44 3.85
CA LYS A 96 9.56 -14.88 2.92
C LYS A 96 9.92 -13.46 3.32
N ASN A 97 11.12 -13.04 2.94
CA ASN A 97 11.52 -11.65 3.12
C ASN A 97 10.65 -10.75 2.23
N LEU A 98 10.33 -9.56 2.73
CA LEU A 98 9.47 -8.61 2.03
C LEU A 98 10.21 -7.31 1.77
N THR A 99 9.90 -6.68 0.65
CA THR A 99 10.48 -5.38 0.30
C THR A 99 9.39 -4.45 -0.22
N LEU A 100 9.61 -3.16 -0.09
CA LEU A 100 8.68 -2.13 -0.55
C LEU A 100 9.44 -0.84 -0.86
N SER A 101 8.76 0.07 -1.55
CA SER A 101 9.24 1.44 -1.76
C SER A 101 8.29 2.42 -1.07
N VAL A 102 8.86 3.47 -0.48
CA VAL A 102 8.08 4.51 0.21
C VAL A 102 8.76 5.86 0.01
N TYR A 103 7.96 6.90 -0.24
CA TYR A 103 8.51 8.25 -0.38
C TYR A 103 9.11 8.73 0.94
N GLN A 104 10.29 9.35 0.84
CA GLN A 104 10.98 9.90 2.02
C GLN A 104 10.10 10.86 2.82
N LYS A 105 9.29 11.65 2.15
CA LYS A 105 8.40 12.63 2.78
C LYS A 105 7.18 12.01 3.46
N ASN A 106 6.88 10.75 3.19
CA ASN A 106 5.78 10.05 3.84
C ASN A 106 6.27 9.45 5.17
N THR A 107 6.47 10.33 6.15
CA THR A 107 7.02 9.94 7.46
C THR A 107 6.10 9.02 8.24
N ASN A 108 4.80 9.17 8.10
CA ASN A 108 3.83 8.30 8.77
C ASN A 108 3.97 6.85 8.30
N ALA A 109 4.09 6.64 6.99
CA ALA A 109 4.27 5.31 6.44
C ALA A 109 5.62 4.71 6.86
N ILE A 110 6.70 5.50 6.80
CA ILE A 110 8.03 5.04 7.21
C ILE A 110 8.00 4.58 8.67
N ASN A 111 7.40 5.37 9.56
CA ASN A 111 7.29 5.01 10.97
C ASN A 111 6.46 3.75 11.18
N PHE A 112 5.37 3.61 10.41
CA PHE A 112 4.54 2.40 10.45
C PHE A 112 5.36 1.16 10.07
N TYR A 113 6.12 1.23 8.98
CA TYR A 113 6.94 0.10 8.54
C TYR A 113 8.05 -0.21 9.53
N LYS A 114 8.69 0.81 10.13
CA LYS A 114 9.71 0.59 11.15
C LYS A 114 9.14 -0.11 12.38
N LYS A 115 7.93 0.23 12.81
CA LYS A 115 7.25 -0.46 13.92
C LYS A 115 6.97 -1.93 13.60
N ASN A 116 6.88 -2.26 12.33
CA ASN A 116 6.62 -3.62 11.87
C ASN A 116 7.90 -4.32 11.41
N ASP A 117 9.05 -3.84 11.91
CA ASP A 117 10.38 -4.46 11.75
C ASP A 117 10.97 -4.35 10.35
N PHE A 118 10.51 -3.39 9.55
CA PHE A 118 11.16 -3.04 8.30
C PHE A 118 12.31 -2.07 8.54
N LYS A 119 13.35 -2.18 7.72
CA LYS A 119 14.52 -1.29 7.77
C LYS A 119 14.75 -0.67 6.40
N ILE A 120 15.23 0.58 6.40
CA ILE A 120 15.64 1.25 5.15
C ILE A 120 16.91 0.57 4.64
N THR A 121 16.90 0.10 3.40
CA THR A 121 18.03 -0.60 2.79
C THR A 121 18.64 0.15 1.63
N SER A 122 17.90 1.05 0.98
CA SER A 122 18.45 1.88 -0.08
C SER A 122 17.62 3.14 -0.29
N LYS A 123 18.15 4.06 -1.11
CA LYS A 123 17.53 5.33 -1.43
C LYS A 123 17.70 5.60 -2.92
N SER A 124 16.66 6.10 -3.57
CA SER A 124 16.68 6.42 -4.99
C SER A 124 15.74 7.58 -5.28
N ILE A 125 15.75 8.06 -6.53
CA ILE A 125 14.84 9.10 -6.98
C ILE A 125 13.79 8.44 -7.88
N ASN A 126 12.52 8.66 -7.55
CA ASN A 126 11.41 8.24 -8.41
C ASN A 126 11.37 9.19 -9.61
N LYS A 127 11.61 8.67 -10.80
CA LYS A 127 11.72 9.48 -12.01
C LYS A 127 10.39 10.11 -12.43
N ALA A 128 9.27 9.48 -12.11
CA ALA A 128 7.95 9.98 -12.48
C ALA A 128 7.54 11.20 -11.65
N THR A 129 7.96 11.26 -10.39
CA THR A 129 7.58 12.34 -9.45
C THR A 129 8.74 13.23 -9.05
N ASN A 130 9.97 12.84 -9.37
CA ASN A 130 11.21 13.51 -8.96
C ASN A 130 11.37 13.60 -7.44
N GLU A 131 10.72 12.69 -6.71
CA GLU A 131 10.81 12.62 -5.25
C GLU A 131 11.74 11.50 -4.82
N ILE A 132 12.39 11.70 -3.67
CA ILE A 132 13.24 10.66 -3.09
C ILE A 132 12.35 9.58 -2.48
N GLU A 133 12.68 8.32 -2.74
CA GLU A 133 12.03 7.19 -2.09
C GLU A 133 13.05 6.24 -1.48
N TYR A 134 12.63 5.58 -0.42
CA TYR A 134 13.40 4.54 0.24
C TYR A 134 12.90 3.18 -0.16
N THR A 135 13.83 2.22 -0.29
CA THR A 135 13.49 0.81 -0.27
C THR A 135 13.58 0.35 1.19
N MET A 136 12.55 -0.33 1.67
CA MET A 136 12.55 -0.91 3.01
C MET A 136 12.38 -2.41 2.91
N THR A 137 13.02 -3.14 3.82
CA THR A 137 13.04 -4.60 3.80
C THR A 137 12.73 -5.15 5.18
N TRP A 138 11.92 -6.19 5.21
CA TRP A 138 11.66 -7.03 6.37
C TRP A 138 12.27 -8.41 6.11
N ASN A 139 13.11 -8.87 7.02
CA ASN A 139 13.70 -10.21 6.97
C ASN A 139 13.01 -11.12 7.99
N ASN A 140 12.59 -12.26 7.50
CA ASN A 140 11.98 -13.26 8.37
C ASN A 140 13.01 -13.84 9.34
#